data_d36e1506751fe552e90d6eb483988c94
#
_entry.id   d36e1506751fe552e90d6eb483988c94
#
_cell.length_a   1.000
_cell.length_b   1.000
_cell.length_c   1.000
_cell.angle_alpha   90.00
_cell.angle_beta   90.00
_cell.angle_gamma   90.00
#
_symmetry.space_group_name_H-M   'P 1'
#
loop_
_entity.id
_entity.type
_entity.pdbx_description
1 polymer ?
#
loop_
_entity_poly.entity_id
_entity_poly.type
_entity_poly.pdbx_seq_one_letter_code
_entity_poly.pdbx_strand_id
1 'polypeptide(L)'
;MPEGIYHMVCEVLVQHKDGDYLLMKRDLSKPNYGGYYEATAGGSALKGEDKIACIKRELLEETGIVSESFKELDSFVCDDSKCIIYTFLCITDCDKTSIILQKGETMAYKWLNEKEFISFINSEEIIETYKKRYLNYFNEKGYLQW
;
A
#
# COMPACT_ATOMS: atom_id res chain seq x y z
N MET A 1 5.80 -2.16 -24.22
CA MET A 1 6.80 -1.16 -23.79
C MET A 1 8.07 -1.33 -24.62
N PRO A 2 8.74 -0.20 -24.96
CA PRO A 2 10.05 -0.32 -25.56
C PRO A 2 11.02 -1.09 -24.67
N GLU A 3 11.95 -1.81 -25.29
CA GLU A 3 12.96 -2.56 -24.58
C GLU A 3 13.81 -1.62 -23.72
N GLY A 4 14.13 -2.07 -22.50
CA GLY A 4 14.93 -1.29 -21.56
C GLY A 4 14.16 -0.23 -20.78
N ILE A 5 12.86 -0.07 -21.03
CA ILE A 5 12.00 0.87 -20.29
C ILE A 5 11.12 0.09 -19.33
N TYR A 6 11.13 0.52 -18.06
CA TYR A 6 10.29 -0.05 -17.01
C TYR A 6 9.18 0.94 -16.68
N HIS A 7 7.97 0.44 -16.48
CA HIS A 7 6.91 1.31 -15.97
C HIS A 7 7.00 1.40 -14.44
N MET A 8 6.54 2.53 -13.92
CA MET A 8 6.63 2.81 -12.49
C MET A 8 5.35 2.41 -11.79
N VAL A 9 5.51 1.72 -10.64
CA VAL A 9 4.43 1.36 -9.74
C VAL A 9 4.75 1.97 -8.38
N CYS A 10 3.77 2.60 -7.75
CA CYS A 10 3.93 3.19 -6.42
C CYS A 10 2.94 2.58 -5.45
N GLU A 11 3.40 2.29 -4.24
CA GLU A 11 2.59 1.74 -3.15
C GLU A 11 2.83 2.54 -1.88
N VAL A 12 1.82 2.64 -1.04
CA VAL A 12 1.94 3.35 0.24
C VAL A 12 1.28 2.57 1.37
N LEU A 13 2.00 2.49 2.48
CA LEU A 13 1.50 2.01 3.76
C LEU A 13 0.97 3.22 4.53
N VAL A 14 -0.28 3.17 4.99
CA VAL A 14 -0.93 4.30 5.64
C VAL A 14 -1.00 4.06 7.14
N GLN A 15 -0.43 4.99 7.92
CA GLN A 15 -0.50 4.99 9.37
C GLN A 15 -1.16 6.28 9.84
N HIS A 16 -2.11 6.14 10.77
CA HIS A 16 -2.70 7.31 11.43
C HIS A 16 -1.74 7.86 12.48
N LYS A 17 -1.83 9.14 12.79
CA LYS A 17 -1.02 9.77 13.84
C LYS A 17 -1.17 9.10 15.20
N ASP A 18 -2.31 8.44 15.46
CA ASP A 18 -2.53 7.70 16.71
C ASP A 18 -1.85 6.33 16.76
N GLY A 19 -1.22 5.91 15.66
CA GLY A 19 -0.50 4.65 15.56
C GLY A 19 -1.22 3.55 14.79
N ASP A 20 -2.51 3.72 14.49
CA ASP A 20 -3.28 2.72 13.75
C ASP A 20 -2.88 2.66 12.29
N TYR A 21 -2.93 1.45 11.72
CA TYR A 21 -2.67 1.21 10.30
C TYR A 21 -3.96 0.92 9.55
N LEU A 22 -4.08 1.45 8.33
CA LEU A 22 -5.24 1.24 7.47
C LEU A 22 -5.09 -0.04 6.67
N LEU A 23 -6.14 -0.88 6.68
CA LEU A 23 -6.24 -2.03 5.80
C LEU A 23 -7.45 -1.87 4.90
N MET A 24 -7.26 -2.16 3.61
CA MET A 24 -8.32 -2.14 2.61
C MET A 24 -8.60 -3.57 2.14
N LYS A 25 -9.85 -3.98 2.14
CA LYS A 25 -10.24 -5.30 1.66
C LYS A 25 -10.41 -5.29 0.16
N ARG A 26 -9.69 -6.15 -0.54
CA ARG A 26 -9.76 -6.28 -2.00
C ARG A 26 -11.13 -6.79 -2.42
N ASP A 27 -11.70 -6.19 -3.46
CA ASP A 27 -12.99 -6.63 -3.99
C ASP A 27 -12.91 -8.08 -4.43
N LEU A 28 -14.02 -8.82 -4.24
CA LEU A 28 -14.08 -10.24 -4.61
C LEU A 28 -13.88 -10.48 -6.10
N SER A 29 -14.13 -9.47 -6.93
CA SER A 29 -13.94 -9.55 -8.39
C SER A 29 -12.46 -9.51 -8.80
N LYS A 30 -11.54 -9.17 -7.88
CA LYS A 30 -10.11 -9.09 -8.21
C LYS A 30 -9.59 -10.50 -8.55
N PRO A 31 -8.81 -10.63 -9.65
CA PRO A 31 -8.32 -11.95 -10.08
C PRO A 31 -7.33 -12.59 -9.09
N ASN A 32 -6.61 -11.76 -8.32
CA ASN A 32 -5.65 -12.24 -7.32
C ASN A 32 -6.05 -11.74 -5.94
N TYR A 33 -6.16 -12.68 -5.00
CA TYR A 33 -6.40 -12.36 -3.58
C TYR A 33 -7.69 -11.56 -3.32
N GLY A 34 -8.74 -11.78 -4.12
CA GLY A 34 -10.05 -11.18 -3.84
C GLY A 34 -10.52 -11.55 -2.43
N GLY A 35 -11.02 -10.58 -1.68
CA GLY A 35 -11.45 -10.77 -0.29
C GLY A 35 -10.36 -10.69 0.76
N TYR A 36 -9.08 -10.62 0.37
CA TYR A 36 -7.99 -10.42 1.31
C TYR A 36 -7.87 -8.95 1.70
N TYR A 37 -7.42 -8.71 2.93
CA TYR A 37 -7.05 -7.37 3.35
C TYR A 37 -5.62 -7.04 2.92
N GLU A 38 -5.43 -5.83 2.48
CA GLU A 38 -4.13 -5.32 2.02
C GLU A 38 -3.81 -4.05 2.79
N ALA A 39 -2.58 -3.97 3.32
CA ALA A 39 -2.14 -2.83 4.11
C ALA A 39 -1.69 -1.65 3.24
N THR A 40 -1.62 -1.84 1.93
CA THR A 40 -1.09 -0.83 1.01
C THR A 40 -2.12 -0.40 -0.01
N ALA A 41 -1.99 0.84 -0.46
CA ALA A 41 -2.71 1.38 -1.61
C ALA A 41 -1.68 1.69 -2.69
N GLY A 42 -2.08 1.64 -3.96
CA GLY A 42 -1.14 1.98 -5.03
C GLY A 42 -1.52 1.45 -6.38
N GLY A 43 -0.68 1.74 -7.35
CA GLY A 43 -0.86 1.31 -8.72
C GLY A 43 0.17 1.91 -9.66
N SER A 44 -0.05 1.74 -10.95
CA SER A 44 0.87 2.18 -12.00
C SER A 44 0.79 3.68 -12.23
N ALA A 45 1.94 4.31 -12.48
CA ALA A 45 2.00 5.72 -12.85
C ALA A 45 1.36 5.95 -14.22
N LEU A 46 0.72 7.09 -14.37
CA LEU A 46 0.25 7.58 -15.65
C LEU A 46 1.40 8.30 -16.36
N LYS A 47 1.27 8.44 -17.68
CA LYS A 47 2.27 9.12 -18.48
C LYS A 47 2.51 10.54 -17.95
N GLY A 48 3.77 10.87 -17.68
CA GLY A 48 4.16 12.18 -17.20
C GLY A 48 4.13 12.36 -15.68
N GLU A 49 3.64 11.36 -14.93
CA GLU A 49 3.65 11.42 -13.48
C GLU A 49 5.03 11.04 -12.93
N ASP A 50 5.53 11.79 -11.95
CA ASP A 50 6.63 11.32 -11.12
C ASP A 50 6.05 10.42 -9.99
N LYS A 51 6.94 9.86 -9.18
CA LYS A 51 6.50 8.91 -8.13
C LYS A 51 5.63 9.57 -7.07
N ILE A 52 5.86 10.82 -6.73
CA ILE A 52 5.03 11.52 -5.73
C ILE A 52 3.65 11.82 -6.30
N ALA A 53 3.57 12.29 -7.54
CA ALA A 53 2.29 12.54 -8.20
C ALA A 53 1.48 11.23 -8.32
N CYS A 54 2.15 10.13 -8.66
CA CYS A 54 1.53 8.82 -8.77
C CYS A 54 0.93 8.39 -7.43
N ILE A 55 1.71 8.43 -6.35
CA ILE A 55 1.23 7.91 -5.07
C ILE A 55 0.14 8.80 -4.45
N LYS A 56 0.20 10.11 -4.67
CA LYS A 56 -0.84 11.04 -4.23
C LYS A 56 -2.18 10.70 -4.91
N ARG A 57 -2.15 10.49 -6.22
CA ARG A 57 -3.35 10.14 -6.99
C ARG A 57 -3.91 8.79 -6.58
N GLU A 58 -3.05 7.77 -6.48
CA GLU A 58 -3.47 6.41 -6.12
C GLU A 58 -4.07 6.37 -4.71
N LEU A 59 -3.47 7.06 -3.75
CA LEU A 59 -3.99 7.12 -2.39
C LEU A 59 -5.38 7.78 -2.37
N LEU A 60 -5.54 8.88 -3.09
CA LEU A 60 -6.83 9.56 -3.19
C LEU A 60 -7.90 8.67 -3.83
N GLU A 61 -7.56 8.00 -4.94
CA GLU A 61 -8.51 7.13 -5.66
C GLU A 61 -8.96 5.94 -4.83
N GLU A 62 -8.03 5.31 -4.11
CA GLU A 62 -8.33 4.07 -3.39
C GLU A 62 -8.88 4.27 -2.00
N THR A 63 -8.57 5.40 -1.35
CA THR A 63 -8.96 5.62 0.05
C THR A 63 -9.68 6.93 0.32
N GLY A 64 -9.61 7.87 -0.59
CA GLY A 64 -10.12 9.22 -0.37
C GLY A 64 -9.19 10.11 0.46
N ILE A 65 -8.04 9.61 0.88
CA ILE A 65 -7.10 10.38 1.70
C ILE A 65 -6.30 11.35 0.82
N VAL A 66 -6.26 12.61 1.25
CA VAL A 66 -5.43 13.63 0.63
C VAL A 66 -4.21 13.86 1.53
N SER A 67 -3.01 13.72 0.97
CA SER A 67 -1.77 13.96 1.69
C SER A 67 -0.72 14.55 0.77
N GLU A 68 0.14 15.38 1.32
CA GLU A 68 1.31 15.94 0.65
C GLU A 68 2.61 15.35 1.21
N SER A 69 2.53 14.55 2.27
CA SER A 69 3.69 14.06 3.00
C SER A 69 3.83 12.55 2.84
N PHE A 70 4.88 12.14 2.12
CA PHE A 70 5.21 10.74 1.89
C PHE A 70 6.68 10.52 2.17
N LYS A 71 6.98 9.47 2.95
CA LYS A 71 8.37 9.05 3.18
C LYS A 71 8.64 7.84 2.30
N GLU A 72 9.61 7.94 1.41
CA GLU A 72 10.02 6.80 0.59
C GLU A 72 10.73 5.77 1.47
N LEU A 73 10.32 4.51 1.37
CA LEU A 73 10.90 3.42 2.15
C LEU A 73 11.90 2.62 1.33
N ASP A 74 11.47 2.08 0.18
CA ASP A 74 12.29 1.19 -0.64
C ASP A 74 11.91 1.29 -2.11
N SER A 75 12.73 0.66 -2.95
CA SER A 75 12.41 0.46 -4.35
C SER A 75 12.86 -0.92 -4.79
N PHE A 76 12.13 -1.50 -5.75
CA PHE A 76 12.36 -2.85 -6.24
C PHE A 76 12.24 -2.88 -7.76
N VAL A 77 13.17 -3.56 -8.42
CA VAL A 77 13.10 -3.78 -9.86
C VAL A 77 12.55 -5.18 -10.11
N CYS A 78 11.48 -5.26 -10.91
CA CYS A 78 10.88 -6.53 -11.31
C CYS A 78 11.14 -6.72 -12.81
N ASP A 79 12.17 -7.48 -13.15
CA ASP A 79 12.56 -7.68 -14.55
C ASP A 79 11.50 -8.41 -15.37
N ASP A 80 10.82 -9.36 -14.77
CA ASP A 80 9.80 -10.16 -15.45
C ASP A 80 8.62 -9.31 -15.91
N SER A 81 8.15 -8.40 -15.05
CA SER A 81 7.02 -7.52 -15.35
C SER A 81 7.46 -6.16 -15.89
N LYS A 82 8.77 -5.94 -16.01
CA LYS A 82 9.34 -4.67 -16.49
C LYS A 82 8.81 -3.47 -15.72
N CYS A 83 8.86 -3.56 -14.38
CA CYS A 83 8.41 -2.46 -13.53
C CYS A 83 9.43 -2.12 -12.45
N ILE A 84 9.37 -0.88 -11.97
CA ILE A 84 10.08 -0.44 -10.78
C ILE A 84 9.01 -0.07 -9.76
N ILE A 85 9.08 -0.66 -8.58
CA ILE A 85 8.10 -0.45 -7.52
C ILE A 85 8.74 0.42 -6.44
N TYR A 86 8.10 1.55 -6.14
CA TYR A 86 8.50 2.43 -5.03
C TYR A 86 7.51 2.26 -3.90
N THR A 87 8.01 2.09 -2.68
CA THR A 87 7.17 1.97 -1.49
C THR A 87 7.31 3.19 -0.60
N PHE A 88 6.20 3.63 -0.02
CA PHE A 88 6.12 4.83 0.80
C PHE A 88 5.39 4.56 2.11
N LEU A 89 5.66 5.40 3.09
CA LEU A 89 4.87 5.53 4.31
C LEU A 89 4.18 6.89 4.29
N CYS A 90 2.88 6.89 4.55
CA CYS A 90 2.11 8.12 4.74
C CYS A 90 1.53 8.13 6.14
N ILE A 91 1.85 9.15 6.92
CA ILE A 91 1.25 9.34 8.24
C ILE A 91 0.17 10.41 8.09
N THR A 92 -1.06 10.06 8.43
CA THR A 92 -2.23 10.89 8.21
C THR A 92 -2.95 11.21 9.53
N ASP A 93 -3.62 12.36 9.57
CA ASP A 93 -4.51 12.72 10.67
C ASP A 93 -5.97 12.76 10.21
N CYS A 94 -6.30 12.09 9.13
CA CYS A 94 -7.63 12.06 8.56
C CYS A 94 -8.68 11.53 9.57
N ASP A 95 -9.95 11.87 9.33
CA ASP A 95 -11.05 11.22 10.03
C ASP A 95 -11.07 9.75 9.58
N LYS A 96 -10.95 8.83 10.52
CA LYS A 96 -10.90 7.39 10.22
C LYS A 96 -12.18 6.88 9.57
N THR A 97 -13.29 7.59 9.69
CA THR A 97 -14.55 7.21 9.06
C THR A 97 -14.72 7.84 7.68
N SER A 98 -13.77 8.64 7.22
CA SER A 98 -13.84 9.33 5.93
C SER A 98 -13.32 8.51 4.75
N ILE A 99 -12.94 7.27 4.97
CA ILE A 99 -12.38 6.41 3.91
C ILE A 99 -13.44 6.14 2.85
N ILE A 100 -13.05 6.32 1.59
CA ILE A 100 -13.93 6.09 0.44
C ILE A 100 -13.43 4.86 -0.30
N LEU A 101 -14.33 3.89 -0.50
CA LEU A 101 -14.01 2.67 -1.22
C LEU A 101 -14.05 2.95 -2.73
N GLN A 102 -13.11 2.35 -3.47
CA GLN A 102 -13.07 2.45 -4.93
C GLN A 102 -13.83 1.26 -5.53
N LYS A 103 -14.91 1.55 -6.26
CA LYS A 103 -15.76 0.52 -6.86
C LYS A 103 -14.94 -0.42 -7.73
N GLY A 104 -15.12 -1.73 -7.52
CA GLY A 104 -14.41 -2.76 -8.28
C GLY A 104 -12.99 -3.03 -7.80
N GLU A 105 -12.46 -2.22 -6.89
CA GLU A 105 -11.12 -2.37 -6.34
C GLU A 105 -11.15 -2.77 -4.87
N THR A 106 -11.94 -2.09 -4.06
CA THR A 106 -12.03 -2.30 -2.62
C THR A 106 -13.48 -2.44 -2.17
N MET A 107 -13.74 -3.26 -1.17
CA MET A 107 -15.10 -3.54 -0.70
C MET A 107 -15.31 -3.24 0.79
N ALA A 108 -14.25 -3.01 1.54
CA ALA A 108 -14.30 -2.68 2.96
C ALA A 108 -12.98 -2.10 3.41
N TYR A 109 -12.96 -1.53 4.59
CA TYR A 109 -11.72 -1.08 5.23
C TYR A 109 -11.79 -1.29 6.73
N LYS A 110 -10.63 -1.32 7.39
CA LYS A 110 -10.54 -1.28 8.84
C LYS A 110 -9.22 -0.67 9.26
N TRP A 111 -9.19 -0.15 10.49
CA TRP A 111 -7.98 0.33 11.13
C TRP A 111 -7.54 -0.68 12.17
N LEU A 112 -6.27 -1.05 12.17
CA LEU A 112 -5.68 -1.93 13.18
C LEU A 112 -4.74 -1.13 14.05
N ASN A 113 -4.80 -1.32 15.39
CA ASN A 113 -3.78 -0.76 16.24
C ASN A 113 -2.45 -1.50 16.00
N GLU A 114 -1.36 -1.01 16.58
CA GLU A 114 -0.04 -1.57 16.34
C GLU A 114 0.02 -3.07 16.68
N LYS A 115 -0.54 -3.47 17.80
CA LYS A 115 -0.54 -4.88 18.22
C LYS A 115 -1.31 -5.77 17.22
N GLU A 116 -2.48 -5.32 16.80
CA GLU A 116 -3.29 -6.03 15.81
C GLU A 116 -2.57 -6.10 14.47
N PHE A 117 -1.91 -5.00 14.08
CA PHE A 117 -1.16 -4.95 12.83
C PHE A 117 0.02 -5.92 12.83
N ILE A 118 0.76 -5.99 13.95
CA ILE A 118 1.87 -6.95 14.13
C ILE A 118 1.35 -8.38 13.96
N SER A 119 0.20 -8.70 14.59
CA SER A 119 -0.42 -10.02 14.44
C SER A 119 -0.80 -10.29 12.97
N PHE A 120 -1.36 -9.30 12.29
CA PHE A 120 -1.76 -9.43 10.89
C PHE A 120 -0.56 -9.74 9.98
N ILE A 121 0.54 -8.99 10.10
CA ILE A 121 1.68 -9.17 9.20
C ILE A 121 2.45 -10.47 9.46
N ASN A 122 2.25 -11.09 10.61
CA ASN A 122 2.86 -12.38 10.95
C ASN A 122 1.89 -13.56 10.80
N SER A 123 0.70 -13.31 10.26
CA SER A 123 -0.32 -14.33 10.01
C SER A 123 -0.30 -14.76 8.53
N GLU A 124 -1.13 -15.77 8.22
CA GLU A 124 -1.33 -16.21 6.84
C GLU A 124 -2.30 -15.29 6.07
N GLU A 125 -2.91 -14.32 6.75
CA GLU A 125 -3.87 -13.40 6.14
C GLU A 125 -3.20 -12.33 5.28
N ILE A 126 -1.92 -12.04 5.53
CA ILE A 126 -1.19 -11.05 4.74
C ILE A 126 -0.79 -11.63 3.38
N ILE A 127 -0.87 -10.80 2.35
CA ILE A 127 -0.40 -11.17 1.02
C ILE A 127 1.14 -11.11 1.02
N GLU A 128 1.79 -12.28 0.85
CA GLU A 128 3.24 -12.40 0.99
C GLU A 128 4.03 -11.47 0.08
N THR A 129 3.58 -11.27 -1.15
CA THR A 129 4.25 -10.39 -2.11
C THR A 129 4.36 -8.96 -1.56
N TYR A 130 3.31 -8.47 -0.91
CA TYR A 130 3.32 -7.13 -0.33
C TYR A 130 4.13 -7.08 0.95
N LYS A 131 4.07 -8.14 1.78
CA LYS A 131 4.90 -8.22 2.98
C LYS A 131 6.38 -8.08 2.65
N LYS A 132 6.84 -8.75 1.60
CA LYS A 132 8.25 -8.72 1.18
C LYS A 132 8.72 -7.31 0.84
N ARG A 133 7.84 -6.47 0.29
CA ARG A 133 8.18 -5.11 -0.09
C ARG A 133 8.37 -4.17 1.11
N TYR A 134 7.88 -4.55 2.28
CA TYR A 134 7.94 -3.74 3.49
C TYR A 134 8.78 -4.40 4.59
N LEU A 135 9.54 -5.46 4.28
CA LEU A 135 10.34 -6.17 5.28
C LEU A 135 11.32 -5.27 6.02
N ASN A 136 12.00 -4.36 5.33
CA ASN A 136 12.95 -3.46 5.97
C ASN A 136 12.25 -2.55 6.98
N TYR A 137 11.10 -2.01 6.61
CA TYR A 137 10.29 -1.19 7.51
C TYR A 137 9.84 -1.99 8.73
N PHE A 138 9.29 -3.19 8.51
CA PHE A 138 8.82 -4.05 9.60
C PHE A 138 9.97 -4.47 10.51
N ASN A 139 11.13 -4.76 9.93
CA ASN A 139 12.32 -5.14 10.71
C ASN A 139 12.81 -3.99 11.58
N GLU A 140 12.88 -2.78 11.03
CA GLU A 140 13.27 -1.59 11.78
C GLU A 140 12.33 -1.31 12.95
N LYS A 141 11.04 -1.57 12.77
CA LYS A 141 10.04 -1.39 13.81
C LYS A 141 10.01 -2.52 14.85
N GLY A 142 10.70 -3.62 14.58
CA GLY A 142 10.67 -4.79 15.46
C GLY A 142 9.37 -5.59 15.35
N TYR A 143 8.68 -5.51 14.22
CA TYR A 143 7.38 -6.14 14.03
C TYR A 143 7.45 -7.59 13.57
N LEU A 144 8.59 -8.04 13.05
CA LEU A 144 8.71 -9.40 12.52
C LEU A 144 8.90 -10.42 13.65
N GLN A 145 8.16 -11.52 13.56
CA GLN A 145 8.26 -12.66 14.46
C GLN A 145 8.92 -13.83 13.71
N TRP A 146 9.97 -14.37 14.33
CA TRP A 146 10.76 -15.46 13.75
C TRP A 146 10.40 -16.83 14.32
#